data_2b01c3c8779d1e3c6355ac8da023397f
#
_entry.id   2b01c3c8779d1e3c6355ac8da023397f
#
_cell.length_a   1.000
_cell.length_b   1.000
_cell.length_c   1.000
_cell.angle_alpha   90.00
_cell.angle_beta   90.00
_cell.angle_gamma   90.00
#
_symmetry.space_group_name_H-M   'P 1'
#
loop_
_entity.id
_entity.type
_entity.pdbx_description
1 polymer ?
#
loop_
_entity_poly.entity_id
_entity_poly.type
_entity_poly.pdbx_seq_one_letter_code
_entity_poly.pdbx_strand_id
1 'polypeptide(L)'
;GLQLALRFHIETLEKRQSQMKVAQNALLENFLALPESRYLLSVPGLGAITAAIILAEIGDPSRYHNARQWIKLAGIQPVPNTSGRKTRSRTPMSHKGRARLRTALYFAVLRLVQTDEAFAREYQRFQQREHNPLTKMQALGALMNRLLRILWALVRHQRLYDPHYGLTT
;
A
#
# COMPACT_ATOMS: atom_id res chain seq x y z
N GLY A 1 31.18 5.30 32.19
CA GLY A 1 30.79 4.34 31.11
C GLY A 1 29.35 4.50 30.63
N LEU A 2 28.35 4.11 31.45
CA LEU A 2 26.95 4.05 31.02
C LEU A 2 26.37 5.41 30.61
N GLN A 3 26.62 6.47 31.36
CA GLN A 3 26.13 7.83 31.05
C GLN A 3 26.68 8.37 29.71
N LEU A 4 27.96 8.07 29.42
CA LEU A 4 28.59 8.48 28.17
C LEU A 4 27.96 7.73 26.99
N ALA A 5 27.73 6.43 27.10
CA ALA A 5 27.07 5.63 26.09
C ALA A 5 25.63 6.12 25.82
N LEU A 6 24.90 6.45 26.90
CA LEU A 6 23.53 6.98 26.77
C LEU A 6 23.50 8.32 26.01
N ARG A 7 24.40 9.26 26.35
CA ARG A 7 24.52 10.53 25.61
C ARG A 7 24.80 10.29 24.13
N PHE A 8 25.75 9.41 23.81
CA PHE A 8 26.06 9.07 22.42
C PHE A 8 24.87 8.53 21.65
N HIS A 9 24.05 7.68 22.30
CA HIS A 9 22.83 7.16 21.66
C HIS A 9 21.79 8.24 21.46
N ILE A 10 21.59 9.14 22.41
CA ILE A 10 20.64 10.27 22.29
C ILE A 10 21.05 11.17 21.13
N GLU A 11 22.30 11.63 21.09
CA GLU A 11 22.81 12.47 20.00
C GLU A 11 22.66 11.78 18.62
N THR A 12 22.94 10.47 18.58
CA THR A 12 22.78 9.69 17.35
C THR A 12 21.32 9.63 16.91
N LEU A 13 20.38 9.44 17.84
CA LEU A 13 18.94 9.43 17.56
C LEU A 13 18.46 10.79 17.05
N GLU A 14 18.85 11.89 17.72
CA GLU A 14 18.48 13.26 17.32
C GLU A 14 19.00 13.58 15.91
N LYS A 15 20.25 13.25 15.63
CA LYS A 15 20.85 13.42 14.31
C LYS A 15 20.10 12.62 13.23
N ARG A 16 19.75 11.36 13.51
CA ARG A 16 18.99 10.52 12.57
C ARG A 16 17.57 11.03 12.37
N GLN A 17 16.91 11.51 13.42
CA GLN A 17 15.58 12.12 13.30
C GLN A 17 15.60 13.37 12.42
N SER A 18 16.61 14.23 12.61
CA SER A 18 16.78 15.43 11.77
C SER A 18 17.03 15.05 10.31
N GLN A 19 17.92 14.12 10.03
CA GLN A 19 18.18 13.61 8.68
C GLN A 19 16.94 13.00 8.03
N MET A 20 16.14 12.27 8.80
CA MET A 20 14.89 11.69 8.33
C MET A 20 13.87 12.76 7.94
N LYS A 21 13.73 13.83 8.74
CA LYS A 21 12.84 14.96 8.40
C LYS A 21 13.26 15.64 7.09
N VAL A 22 14.56 15.88 6.91
CA VAL A 22 15.07 16.47 5.66
C VAL A 22 14.76 15.58 4.46
N ALA A 23 15.00 14.28 4.58
CA ALA A 23 14.72 13.33 3.52
C ALA A 23 13.20 13.22 3.20
N GLN A 24 12.35 13.27 4.24
CA GLN A 24 10.89 13.27 4.06
C GLN A 24 10.40 14.54 3.36
N ASN A 25 10.94 15.71 3.72
CA ASN A 25 10.58 16.98 3.06
C ASN A 25 10.98 16.95 1.58
N ALA A 26 12.20 16.54 1.28
CA ALA A 26 12.67 16.41 -0.10
C ALA A 26 11.83 15.39 -0.91
N LEU A 27 11.44 14.28 -0.30
CA LEU A 27 10.54 13.31 -0.93
C LEU A 27 9.18 13.92 -1.24
N LEU A 28 8.60 14.68 -0.29
CA LEU A 28 7.31 15.34 -0.47
C LEU A 28 7.36 16.43 -1.54
N GLU A 29 8.38 17.27 -1.55
CA GLU A 29 8.55 18.31 -2.58
C GLU A 29 8.60 17.70 -3.98
N ASN A 30 9.43 16.68 -4.17
CA ASN A 30 9.52 15.98 -5.46
C ASN A 30 8.21 15.27 -5.82
N PHE A 31 7.53 14.67 -4.86
CA PHE A 31 6.25 13.99 -5.09
C PHE A 31 5.16 14.99 -5.49
N LEU A 32 5.03 16.12 -4.80
CA LEU A 32 4.03 17.14 -5.08
C LEU A 32 4.22 17.83 -6.45
N ALA A 33 5.45 17.86 -6.96
CA ALA A 33 5.73 18.34 -8.30
C ALA A 33 5.23 17.41 -9.42
N LEU A 34 4.93 16.14 -9.10
CA LEU A 34 4.40 15.17 -10.07
C LEU A 34 2.90 15.34 -10.29
N PRO A 35 2.40 15.30 -11.54
CA PRO A 35 0.97 15.43 -11.83
C PRO A 35 0.12 14.31 -11.20
N GLU A 36 0.71 13.14 -10.96
CA GLU A 36 0.05 11.97 -10.35
C GLU A 36 -0.27 12.19 -8.87
N SER A 37 0.46 13.08 -8.19
CA SER A 37 0.33 13.31 -6.74
C SER A 37 -1.10 13.66 -6.34
N ARG A 38 -1.77 14.53 -7.09
CA ARG A 38 -3.15 14.94 -6.85
C ARG A 38 -4.15 13.79 -6.88
N TYR A 39 -3.92 12.79 -7.74
CA TYR A 39 -4.80 11.63 -7.85
C TYR A 39 -4.63 10.69 -6.67
N LEU A 40 -3.40 10.45 -6.24
CA LEU A 40 -3.11 9.62 -5.07
C LEU A 40 -3.61 10.27 -3.78
N LEU A 41 -3.39 11.58 -3.63
CA LEU A 41 -3.81 12.34 -2.46
C LEU A 41 -5.32 12.52 -2.36
N SER A 42 -6.06 12.30 -3.45
CA SER A 42 -7.52 12.31 -3.42
C SER A 42 -8.14 11.14 -2.65
N VAL A 43 -7.38 10.09 -2.37
CA VAL A 43 -7.85 8.95 -1.57
C VAL A 43 -7.85 9.33 -0.08
N PRO A 44 -9.02 9.46 0.57
CA PRO A 44 -9.10 9.86 1.96
C PRO A 44 -8.36 8.88 2.87
N GLY A 45 -7.51 9.40 3.75
CA GLY A 45 -6.72 8.56 4.67
C GLY A 45 -5.40 8.05 4.09
N LEU A 46 -5.12 8.20 2.80
CA LEU A 46 -3.80 7.92 2.24
C LEU A 46 -2.86 9.09 2.53
N GLY A 47 -1.95 8.90 3.48
CA GLY A 47 -0.98 9.94 3.87
C GLY A 47 0.02 10.27 2.75
N ALA A 48 0.40 11.55 2.64
CA ALA A 48 1.26 12.04 1.56
C ALA A 48 2.62 11.32 1.46
N ILE A 49 3.27 11.05 2.59
CA ILE A 49 4.53 10.28 2.63
C ILE A 49 4.31 8.86 2.08
N THR A 50 3.22 8.20 2.48
CA THR A 50 2.92 6.85 2.02
C THR A 50 2.61 6.83 0.52
N ALA A 51 1.84 7.81 0.02
CA ALA A 51 1.57 7.99 -1.40
C ALA A 51 2.87 8.23 -2.20
N ALA A 52 3.76 9.08 -1.68
CA ALA A 52 5.07 9.35 -2.27
C ALA A 52 5.93 8.08 -2.36
N ILE A 53 5.99 7.29 -1.28
CA ILE A 53 6.72 6.01 -1.28
C ILE A 53 6.13 5.04 -2.29
N ILE A 54 4.80 4.91 -2.35
CA ILE A 54 4.12 4.03 -3.31
C ILE A 54 4.48 4.44 -4.74
N LEU A 55 4.38 5.73 -5.08
CA LEU A 55 4.69 6.20 -6.42
C LEU A 55 6.17 6.06 -6.76
N ALA A 56 7.07 6.37 -5.83
CA ALA A 56 8.51 6.19 -6.00
C ALA A 56 8.89 4.72 -6.24
N GLU A 57 8.23 3.78 -5.56
CA GLU A 57 8.45 2.35 -5.77
C GLU A 57 7.83 1.83 -7.07
N ILE A 58 6.75 2.42 -7.55
CA ILE A 58 6.18 2.09 -8.86
C ILE A 58 7.06 2.65 -9.98
N GLY A 59 7.60 3.85 -9.79
CA GLY A 59 8.32 4.60 -10.82
C GLY A 59 7.34 5.22 -11.81
N ASP A 60 7.74 5.34 -13.07
CA ASP A 60 6.91 5.92 -14.12
C ASP A 60 5.66 5.07 -14.41
N PRO A 61 4.44 5.59 -14.11
CA PRO A 61 3.20 4.85 -14.31
C PRO A 61 2.90 4.52 -15.78
N SER A 62 3.42 5.29 -16.73
CA SER A 62 3.18 5.11 -18.17
C SER A 62 3.71 3.77 -18.70
N ARG A 63 4.69 3.19 -17.99
CA ARG A 63 5.31 1.90 -18.32
C ARG A 63 4.39 0.70 -18.10
N TYR A 64 3.25 0.90 -17.43
CA TYR A 64 2.35 -0.18 -17.04
C TYR A 64 1.01 -0.06 -17.77
N HIS A 65 0.60 -1.14 -18.41
CA HIS A 65 -0.64 -1.17 -19.20
C HIS A 65 -1.88 -1.57 -18.37
N ASN A 66 -1.68 -2.20 -17.20
CA ASN A 66 -2.77 -2.63 -16.36
C ASN A 66 -2.37 -2.74 -14.87
N ALA A 67 -3.36 -2.71 -13.99
CA ALA A 67 -3.16 -2.78 -12.55
C ALA A 67 -2.49 -4.09 -12.07
N ARG A 68 -2.61 -5.19 -12.84
CA ARG A 68 -1.99 -6.47 -12.47
C ARG A 68 -0.47 -6.38 -12.44
N GLN A 69 0.12 -5.50 -13.26
CA GLN A 69 1.57 -5.28 -13.28
C GLN A 69 2.05 -4.62 -11.97
N TRP A 70 1.29 -3.66 -11.43
CA TRP A 70 1.57 -3.07 -10.12
C TRP A 70 1.44 -4.09 -8.98
N ILE A 71 0.41 -4.95 -9.05
CA ILE A 71 0.18 -6.03 -8.09
C ILE A 71 1.32 -7.04 -8.11
N LYS A 72 1.81 -7.38 -9.31
CA LYS A 72 2.98 -8.26 -9.50
C LYS A 72 4.25 -7.59 -8.96
N LEU A 73 4.44 -6.28 -9.23
CA LEU A 73 5.56 -5.50 -8.73
C LEU A 73 5.61 -5.48 -7.18
N ALA A 74 4.46 -5.36 -6.53
CA ALA A 74 4.35 -5.43 -5.07
C ALA A 74 4.51 -6.85 -4.51
N GLY A 75 4.40 -7.88 -5.35
CA GLY A 75 4.46 -9.28 -4.94
C GLY A 75 3.27 -9.72 -4.07
N ILE A 76 2.11 -9.09 -4.25
CA ILE A 76 0.88 -9.39 -3.50
C ILE A 76 -0.12 -10.23 -4.30
N GLN A 77 0.25 -10.71 -5.48
CA GLN A 77 -0.61 -11.60 -6.23
C GLN A 77 -0.69 -12.97 -5.54
N PRO A 78 -1.90 -13.58 -5.48
CA PRO A 78 -2.04 -14.95 -5.03
C PRO A 78 -1.34 -15.91 -5.99
N VAL A 79 -0.59 -16.85 -5.45
CA VAL A 79 0.06 -17.91 -6.24
C VAL A 79 -0.60 -19.24 -5.93
N PRO A 80 -1.21 -19.92 -6.92
CA PRO A 80 -1.75 -21.25 -6.72
C PRO A 80 -0.65 -22.21 -6.23
N ASN A 81 -0.88 -22.87 -5.13
CA ASN A 81 0.05 -23.85 -4.60
C ASN A 81 -0.37 -25.24 -5.09
N THR A 82 -0.08 -25.51 -6.37
CA THR A 82 -0.34 -26.78 -7.02
C THR A 82 0.96 -27.58 -7.06
N SER A 83 1.13 -28.51 -6.15
CA SER A 83 2.17 -29.53 -6.24
C SER A 83 1.50 -30.86 -6.60
N GLY A 84 1.51 -31.23 -7.87
CA GLY A 84 0.93 -32.49 -8.36
C GLY A 84 -0.58 -32.60 -8.15
N ARG A 85 -1.07 -33.75 -7.68
CA ARG A 85 -2.50 -34.05 -7.49
C ARG A 85 -3.19 -33.36 -6.30
N LYS A 86 -2.46 -32.64 -5.43
CA LYS A 86 -3.02 -32.02 -4.23
C LYS A 86 -3.08 -30.49 -4.40
N THR A 87 -4.27 -29.96 -4.63
CA THR A 87 -4.53 -28.51 -4.54
C THR A 87 -4.66 -28.15 -3.07
N ARG A 88 -3.73 -27.37 -2.53
CA ARG A 88 -3.86 -26.85 -1.17
C ARG A 88 -4.94 -25.76 -1.14
N SER A 89 -5.80 -25.79 -0.14
CA SER A 89 -6.92 -24.85 0.05
C SER A 89 -6.48 -23.38 0.30
N ARG A 90 -5.20 -23.13 0.54
CA ARG A 90 -4.65 -21.81 0.80
C ARG A 90 -3.72 -21.36 -0.32
N THR A 91 -4.01 -20.19 -0.87
CA THR A 91 -3.22 -19.56 -1.91
C THR A 91 -2.37 -18.45 -1.28
N PRO A 92 -1.07 -18.66 -1.01
CA PRO A 92 -0.20 -17.66 -0.42
C PRO A 92 0.06 -16.52 -1.39
N MET A 93 0.47 -15.36 -0.87
CA MET A 93 1.02 -14.29 -1.70
C MET A 93 2.38 -14.69 -2.25
N SER A 94 2.73 -14.19 -3.45
CA SER A 94 3.98 -14.57 -4.12
C SER A 94 5.22 -14.10 -3.37
N HIS A 95 5.14 -12.99 -2.65
CA HIS A 95 6.24 -12.27 -2.02
C HIS A 95 7.42 -11.92 -2.96
N LYS A 96 7.33 -12.32 -4.24
CA LYS A 96 8.32 -12.02 -5.29
C LYS A 96 8.02 -10.63 -5.85
N GLY A 97 8.52 -9.59 -5.17
CA GLY A 97 8.28 -8.20 -5.56
C GLY A 97 8.95 -7.23 -4.60
N ARG A 98 8.71 -5.94 -4.77
CA ARG A 98 9.31 -4.86 -3.99
C ARG A 98 8.77 -4.85 -2.55
N ALA A 99 9.61 -5.20 -1.58
CA ALA A 99 9.23 -5.28 -0.17
C ALA A 99 8.77 -3.91 0.37
N ARG A 100 9.45 -2.83 -0.01
CA ARG A 100 9.10 -1.46 0.42
C ARG A 100 7.72 -1.05 -0.06
N LEU A 101 7.37 -1.34 -1.33
CA LEU A 101 6.03 -1.10 -1.86
C LEU A 101 4.98 -1.88 -1.07
N ARG A 102 5.22 -3.14 -0.80
CA ARG A 102 4.33 -3.99 -0.01
C ARG A 102 4.13 -3.46 1.41
N THR A 103 5.19 -3.01 2.07
CA THR A 103 5.13 -2.40 3.41
C THR A 103 4.33 -1.11 3.40
N ALA A 104 4.56 -0.22 2.42
CA ALA A 104 3.81 1.03 2.29
C ALA A 104 2.31 0.77 2.07
N LEU A 105 1.96 -0.20 1.23
CA LEU A 105 0.57 -0.62 1.00
C LEU A 105 -0.07 -1.20 2.26
N TYR A 106 0.66 -1.99 3.03
CA TYR A 106 0.17 -2.55 4.29
C TYR A 106 -0.23 -1.45 5.28
N PHE A 107 0.64 -0.47 5.52
CA PHE A 107 0.33 0.65 6.41
C PHE A 107 -0.76 1.57 5.86
N ALA A 108 -0.81 1.79 4.54
CA ALA A 108 -1.89 2.51 3.89
C ALA A 108 -3.24 1.85 4.18
N VAL A 109 -3.34 0.54 3.97
CA VAL A 109 -4.58 -0.22 4.18
C VAL A 109 -4.98 -0.28 5.65
N LEU A 110 -4.03 -0.45 6.57
CA LEU A 110 -4.32 -0.39 8.01
C LEU A 110 -5.00 0.94 8.40
N ARG A 111 -4.51 2.04 7.85
CA ARG A 111 -5.09 3.36 8.10
C ARG A 111 -6.46 3.50 7.41
N LEU A 112 -6.57 3.08 6.14
CA LEU A 112 -7.82 3.16 5.39
C LEU A 112 -8.95 2.36 6.05
N VAL A 113 -8.68 1.19 6.60
CA VAL A 113 -9.67 0.41 7.36
C VAL A 113 -10.20 1.17 8.59
N GLN A 114 -9.42 2.11 9.13
CA GLN A 114 -9.80 2.92 10.28
C GLN A 114 -10.49 4.24 9.91
N THR A 115 -10.24 4.76 8.72
CA THR A 115 -10.63 6.13 8.32
C THR A 115 -11.61 6.20 7.16
N ASP A 116 -11.78 5.11 6.41
CA ASP A 116 -12.67 5.05 5.25
C ASP A 116 -13.70 3.92 5.43
N GLU A 117 -14.98 4.28 5.41
CA GLU A 117 -16.07 3.33 5.64
C GLU A 117 -16.15 2.22 4.56
N ALA A 118 -15.79 2.51 3.31
CA ALA A 118 -15.84 1.52 2.24
C ALA A 118 -14.77 0.44 2.46
N PHE A 119 -13.57 0.84 2.88
CA PHE A 119 -12.50 -0.11 3.24
C PHE A 119 -12.84 -0.87 4.52
N ALA A 120 -13.42 -0.21 5.53
CA ALA A 120 -13.85 -0.86 6.77
C ALA A 120 -14.92 -1.93 6.51
N ARG A 121 -15.97 -1.59 5.75
CA ARG A 121 -17.04 -2.53 5.38
C ARG A 121 -16.50 -3.73 4.59
N GLU A 122 -15.61 -3.50 3.65
CA GLU A 122 -15.06 -4.58 2.85
C GLU A 122 -14.11 -5.47 3.65
N TYR A 123 -13.35 -4.89 4.58
CA TYR A 123 -12.54 -5.66 5.52
C TYR A 123 -13.39 -6.63 6.35
N GLN A 124 -14.50 -6.15 6.92
CA GLN A 124 -15.45 -6.98 7.65
C GLN A 124 -16.08 -8.04 6.75
N ARG A 125 -16.53 -7.65 5.55
CA ARG A 125 -17.11 -8.58 4.57
C ARG A 125 -16.17 -9.75 4.24
N PHE A 126 -14.88 -9.48 4.07
CA PHE A 126 -13.90 -10.55 3.80
C PHE A 126 -13.77 -11.53 4.95
N GLN A 127 -13.90 -11.07 6.20
CA GLN A 127 -13.78 -11.93 7.38
C GLN A 127 -15.07 -12.67 7.72
N GLN A 128 -16.23 -12.10 7.37
CA GLN A 128 -17.55 -12.61 7.74
C GLN A 128 -18.26 -13.35 6.60
N ARG A 129 -17.65 -13.47 5.43
CA ARG A 129 -18.28 -14.18 4.31
C ARG A 129 -18.54 -15.64 4.65
N GLU A 130 -19.67 -16.15 4.21
CA GLU A 130 -20.15 -17.49 4.51
C GLU A 130 -19.19 -18.59 4.03
N HIS A 131 -18.66 -18.44 2.82
CA HIS A 131 -17.72 -19.38 2.24
C HIS A 131 -16.29 -18.86 2.28
N ASN A 132 -15.39 -19.65 2.91
CA ASN A 132 -13.96 -19.39 2.99
C ASN A 132 -13.63 -18.00 3.57
N PRO A 133 -14.01 -17.69 4.83
CA PRO A 133 -13.69 -16.43 5.47
C PRO A 133 -12.18 -16.19 5.51
N LEU A 134 -11.77 -14.95 5.23
CA LEU A 134 -10.37 -14.59 5.25
C LEU A 134 -9.90 -14.30 6.68
N THR A 135 -8.69 -14.70 7.00
CA THR A 135 -8.02 -14.23 8.21
C THR A 135 -7.75 -12.73 8.11
N LYS A 136 -7.50 -12.06 9.23
CA LYS A 136 -7.16 -10.61 9.28
C LYS A 136 -6.07 -10.24 8.28
N MET A 137 -4.98 -10.99 8.24
CA MET A 137 -3.86 -10.74 7.31
C MET A 137 -4.23 -10.98 5.85
N GLN A 138 -5.03 -12.00 5.56
CA GLN A 138 -5.51 -12.25 4.20
C GLN A 138 -6.47 -11.16 3.71
N ALA A 139 -7.35 -10.67 4.60
CA ALA A 139 -8.25 -9.56 4.30
C ALA A 139 -7.46 -8.27 4.00
N LEU A 140 -6.43 -7.95 4.79
CA LEU A 140 -5.53 -6.83 4.51
C LEU A 140 -4.81 -7.00 3.17
N GLY A 141 -4.32 -8.21 2.86
CA GLY A 141 -3.71 -8.51 1.56
C GLY A 141 -4.65 -8.32 0.37
N ALA A 142 -5.92 -8.70 0.51
CA ALA A 142 -6.94 -8.46 -0.50
C ALA A 142 -7.22 -6.96 -0.68
N LEU A 143 -7.27 -6.20 0.42
CA LEU A 143 -7.43 -4.74 0.37
C LEU A 143 -6.20 -4.03 -0.22
N MET A 144 -4.98 -4.50 0.01
CA MET A 144 -3.78 -3.98 -0.66
C MET A 144 -3.89 -4.13 -2.18
N ASN A 145 -4.39 -5.28 -2.64
CA ASN A 145 -4.64 -5.54 -4.05
C ASN A 145 -5.71 -4.58 -4.61
N ARG A 146 -6.81 -4.37 -3.87
CA ARG A 146 -7.84 -3.40 -4.22
C ARG A 146 -7.29 -1.98 -4.28
N LEU A 147 -6.54 -1.54 -3.27
CA LEU A 147 -5.94 -0.21 -3.23
C LEU A 147 -5.07 0.04 -4.47
N LEU A 148 -4.19 -0.89 -4.84
CA LEU A 148 -3.38 -0.74 -6.05
C LEU A 148 -4.20 -0.62 -7.33
N ARG A 149 -5.33 -1.34 -7.43
CA ARG A 149 -6.23 -1.20 -8.58
C ARG A 149 -6.86 0.18 -8.64
N ILE A 150 -7.28 0.70 -7.48
CA ILE A 150 -7.83 2.06 -7.36
C ILE A 150 -6.76 3.08 -7.77
N LEU A 151 -5.58 3.05 -7.15
CA LEU A 151 -4.51 3.99 -7.44
C LEU A 151 -4.09 3.96 -8.92
N TRP A 152 -3.97 2.76 -9.51
CA TRP A 152 -3.69 2.62 -10.94
C TRP A 152 -4.78 3.27 -11.80
N ALA A 153 -6.06 3.03 -11.48
CA ALA A 153 -7.18 3.59 -12.23
C ALA A 153 -7.22 5.11 -12.13
N LEU A 154 -7.00 5.68 -10.93
CA LEU A 154 -6.96 7.12 -10.71
C LEU A 154 -5.87 7.79 -11.56
N VAL A 155 -4.66 7.23 -11.54
CA VAL A 155 -3.54 7.74 -12.34
C VAL A 155 -3.79 7.55 -13.84
N ARG A 156 -4.24 6.36 -14.25
CA ARG A 156 -4.45 6.03 -15.66
C ARG A 156 -5.53 6.87 -16.32
N HIS A 157 -6.63 7.11 -15.61
CA HIS A 157 -7.78 7.86 -16.11
C HIS A 157 -7.77 9.33 -15.70
N GLN A 158 -6.74 9.77 -14.97
CA GLN A 158 -6.58 11.14 -14.48
C GLN A 158 -7.82 11.64 -13.72
N ARG A 159 -8.38 10.77 -12.85
CA ARG A 159 -9.59 11.05 -12.06
C ARG A 159 -9.28 11.13 -10.59
N LEU A 160 -10.03 11.94 -9.85
CA LEU A 160 -10.00 11.95 -8.40
C LEU A 160 -10.78 10.77 -7.85
N TYR A 161 -10.46 10.36 -6.64
CA TYR A 161 -11.14 9.28 -5.94
C TYR A 161 -12.61 9.67 -5.66
N ASP A 162 -13.51 8.78 -6.02
CA ASP A 162 -14.93 8.86 -5.70
C ASP A 162 -15.33 7.56 -4.97
N PRO A 163 -15.72 7.64 -3.67
CA PRO A 163 -16.12 6.48 -2.89
C PRO A 163 -17.40 5.80 -3.43
N HIS A 164 -18.21 6.53 -4.21
CA HIS A 164 -19.45 6.02 -4.80
C HIS A 164 -19.25 5.42 -6.20
N TYR A 165 -18.07 5.59 -6.79
CA TYR A 165 -17.79 5.03 -8.11
C TYR A 165 -17.74 3.50 -8.06
N GLY A 166 -18.73 2.86 -8.72
CA GLY A 166 -18.85 1.39 -8.77
C GLY A 166 -19.82 0.79 -7.76
N LEU A 167 -20.57 1.61 -7.01
CA LEU A 167 -21.69 1.14 -6.18
C LEU A 167 -23.03 1.09 -6.93
N THR A 168 -23.01 1.52 -8.20
CA THR A 168 -24.18 1.43 -9.10
C THR A 168 -24.00 0.24 -10.02
N THR A 169 -24.26 -0.96 -9.52
CA THR A 169 -24.83 -2.13 -10.25
C THR A 169 -25.29 -3.15 -9.24
#